data_8408d7b759d3e4a86074c3f540ed977a
#
_entry.id   8408d7b759d3e4a86074c3f540ed977a
#
_cell.length_a   1.000
_cell.length_b   1.000
_cell.length_c   1.000
_cell.angle_alpha   90.00
_cell.angle_beta   90.00
_cell.angle_gamma   90.00
#
_symmetry.space_group_name_H-M   'P 1'
#
loop_
_entity.id
_entity.type
_entity.pdbx_description
1 polymer ?
#
loop_
_entity_poly.entity_id
_entity_poly.type
_entity_poly.pdbx_seq_one_letter_code
_entity_poly.pdbx_strand_id
1 'polypeptide(L)'
;MKLEGRIAAVTGGSAGIGRGIAEAYLAEGASVAVMARNVEKAEKMLAEVGAGDRLIFIQGDAMDQASVEGFVDQTAAHFGRVDILINNAGGAGDLQPTISLSDESFDECMKWNVYSTFWGTRRALKYMTEQSWGRIINISSMEGKHGKPVLTAYTTAKHAINGMTKSVAREVGTQGITVNAICPGLVITDI
;
A
#
# COMPACT_ATOMS: atom_id res chain seq x y z
N MET A 1 4.60 16.93 16.52
CA MET A 1 4.46 16.05 15.35
C MET A 1 3.43 14.96 15.67
N LYS A 2 2.54 14.66 14.75
CA LYS A 2 1.42 13.71 15.01
C LYS A 2 1.85 12.25 14.97
N LEU A 3 2.97 11.95 14.32
CA LEU A 3 3.47 10.58 14.10
C LEU A 3 4.85 10.34 14.72
N GLU A 4 5.22 11.15 15.71
CA GLU A 4 6.50 11.02 16.40
C GLU A 4 6.72 9.59 16.92
N GLY A 5 7.85 8.97 16.54
CA GLY A 5 8.20 7.62 16.94
C GLY A 5 7.35 6.50 16.32
N ARG A 6 6.47 6.79 15.36
CA ARG A 6 5.70 5.78 14.61
C ARG A 6 6.49 5.24 13.45
N ILE A 7 6.29 3.95 13.17
CA ILE A 7 6.90 3.24 12.05
C ILE A 7 5.86 2.96 10.99
N ALA A 8 6.10 3.45 9.78
CA ALA A 8 5.21 3.26 8.63
C ALA A 8 5.87 2.45 7.52
N ALA A 9 5.13 1.49 6.97
CA ALA A 9 5.49 0.71 5.79
C ALA A 9 4.59 1.14 4.62
N VAL A 10 5.16 1.56 3.48
CA VAL A 10 4.43 2.08 2.31
C VAL A 10 4.79 1.28 1.07
N THR A 11 3.85 0.51 0.52
CA THR A 11 4.06 -0.17 -0.76
C THR A 11 3.90 0.81 -1.93
N GLY A 12 4.74 0.70 -2.95
CA GLY A 12 4.76 1.67 -4.07
C GLY A 12 5.17 3.08 -3.61
N GLY A 13 6.05 3.18 -2.62
CA GLY A 13 6.38 4.43 -1.93
C GLY A 13 7.41 5.32 -2.61
N SER A 14 7.99 4.92 -3.76
CA SER A 14 9.06 5.71 -4.42
C SER A 14 8.56 6.79 -5.38
N ALA A 15 7.27 6.84 -5.67
CA ALA A 15 6.68 7.78 -6.62
C ALA A 15 5.21 8.10 -6.30
N GLY A 16 4.66 9.11 -6.92
CA GLY A 16 3.24 9.46 -6.90
C GLY A 16 2.65 9.59 -5.50
N ILE A 17 1.45 9.03 -5.31
CA ILE A 17 0.72 9.08 -4.02
C ILE A 17 1.54 8.46 -2.89
N GLY A 18 2.20 7.31 -3.14
CA GLY A 18 3.00 6.63 -2.10
C GLY A 18 4.17 7.47 -1.62
N ARG A 19 4.88 8.16 -2.53
CA ARG A 19 5.95 9.10 -2.18
C ARG A 19 5.41 10.27 -1.35
N GLY A 20 4.32 10.90 -1.80
CA GLY A 20 3.69 11.99 -1.06
C GLY A 20 3.28 11.61 0.38
N ILE A 21 2.78 10.36 0.55
CA ILE A 21 2.47 9.84 1.88
C ILE A 21 3.74 9.66 2.72
N ALA A 22 4.80 9.08 2.15
CA ALA A 22 6.07 8.87 2.85
C ALA A 22 6.67 10.20 3.32
N GLU A 23 6.73 11.20 2.45
CA GLU A 23 7.22 12.55 2.77
C GLU A 23 6.39 13.23 3.88
N ALA A 24 5.05 13.16 3.78
CA ALA A 24 4.16 13.71 4.80
C ALA A 24 4.34 13.02 6.17
N TYR A 25 4.55 11.71 6.18
CA TYR A 25 4.75 10.96 7.42
C TYR A 25 6.10 11.28 8.07
N LEU A 26 7.15 11.41 7.27
CA LEU A 26 8.47 11.86 7.73
C LEU A 26 8.41 13.27 8.33
N ALA A 27 7.68 14.18 7.70
CA ALA A 27 7.46 15.54 8.21
C ALA A 27 6.71 15.56 9.55
N GLU A 28 5.85 14.56 9.81
CA GLU A 28 5.13 14.41 11.08
C GLU A 28 5.89 13.54 12.11
N GLY A 29 7.17 13.21 11.86
CA GLY A 29 8.04 12.55 12.84
C GLY A 29 8.07 11.03 12.77
N ALA A 30 7.44 10.40 11.78
CA ALA A 30 7.54 8.97 11.58
C ALA A 30 8.89 8.55 11.03
N SER A 31 9.24 7.27 11.22
CA SER A 31 10.21 6.55 10.38
C SER A 31 9.44 5.74 9.33
N VAL A 32 9.95 5.69 8.11
CA VAL A 32 9.22 5.14 6.97
C VAL A 32 10.09 4.13 6.20
N ALA A 33 9.54 2.96 5.93
CA ALA A 33 10.04 2.04 4.91
C ALA A 33 9.19 2.18 3.64
N VAL A 34 9.83 2.25 2.48
CA VAL A 34 9.14 2.25 1.19
C VAL A 34 9.55 1.03 0.38
N MET A 35 8.57 0.40 -0.29
CA MET A 35 8.81 -0.70 -1.23
C MET A 35 8.55 -0.23 -2.66
N ALA A 36 9.44 -0.55 -3.58
CA ALA A 36 9.26 -0.34 -5.01
C ALA A 36 10.12 -1.30 -5.83
N ARG A 37 9.81 -1.46 -7.12
CA ARG A 37 10.60 -2.28 -8.05
C ARG A 37 11.84 -1.56 -8.58
N ASN A 38 11.70 -0.27 -8.85
CA ASN A 38 12.74 0.53 -9.49
C ASN A 38 13.69 1.12 -8.45
N VAL A 39 14.90 0.57 -8.39
CA VAL A 39 15.96 0.97 -7.46
C VAL A 39 16.41 2.41 -7.71
N GLU A 40 16.67 2.79 -8.95
CA GLU A 40 17.15 4.14 -9.29
C GLU A 40 16.19 5.25 -8.87
N LYS A 41 14.88 5.04 -9.13
CA LYS A 41 13.84 5.99 -8.68
C LYS A 41 13.76 6.08 -7.15
N ALA A 42 13.94 4.95 -6.47
CA ALA A 42 13.90 4.91 -5.02
C ALA A 42 15.13 5.61 -4.42
N GLU A 43 16.33 5.32 -4.89
CA GLU A 43 17.58 5.96 -4.44
C GLU A 43 17.56 7.48 -4.68
N LYS A 44 17.06 7.90 -5.85
CA LYS A 44 16.85 9.33 -6.13
C LYS A 44 15.90 9.96 -5.12
N MET A 45 14.78 9.32 -4.82
CA MET A 45 13.83 9.80 -3.81
C MET A 45 14.47 9.90 -2.42
N LEU A 46 15.23 8.89 -1.99
CA LEU A 46 15.93 8.91 -0.71
C LEU A 46 16.89 10.11 -0.61
N ALA A 47 17.66 10.35 -1.67
CA ALA A 47 18.60 11.48 -1.73
C ALA A 47 17.88 12.84 -1.70
N GLU A 48 16.77 12.99 -2.42
CA GLU A 48 15.98 14.22 -2.47
C GLU A 48 15.30 14.52 -1.12
N VAL A 49 14.75 13.50 -0.47
CA VAL A 49 14.06 13.64 0.82
C VAL A 49 15.03 13.89 1.97
N GLY A 50 16.20 13.27 1.94
CA GLY A 50 17.28 13.52 2.91
C GLY A 50 16.91 13.22 4.36
N ALA A 51 16.05 12.24 4.63
CA ALA A 51 15.56 11.92 5.97
C ALA A 51 16.53 11.05 6.81
N GLY A 52 17.69 10.70 6.26
CA GLY A 52 18.68 9.83 6.93
C GLY A 52 18.07 8.48 7.31
N ASP A 53 18.44 7.98 8.50
CA ASP A 53 18.02 6.65 8.98
C ASP A 53 16.51 6.49 9.21
N ARG A 54 15.74 7.58 9.10
CA ARG A 54 14.26 7.52 9.21
C ARG A 54 13.55 7.12 7.92
N LEU A 55 14.28 7.01 6.80
CA LEU A 55 13.70 6.58 5.51
C LEU A 55 14.57 5.47 4.92
N ILE A 56 13.99 4.27 4.78
CA ILE A 56 14.65 3.15 4.13
C ILE A 56 13.89 2.70 2.89
N PHE A 57 14.62 2.14 1.93
CA PHE A 57 14.09 1.50 0.75
C PHE A 57 14.33 -0.01 0.81
N ILE A 58 13.31 -0.78 0.48
CA ILE A 58 13.37 -2.23 0.33
C ILE A 58 12.87 -2.56 -1.06
N GLN A 59 13.72 -3.15 -1.89
CA GLN A 59 13.31 -3.57 -3.22
C GLN A 59 12.30 -4.71 -3.14
N GLY A 60 11.21 -4.62 -3.91
CA GLY A 60 10.20 -5.66 -3.95
C GLY A 60 9.13 -5.43 -5.01
N ASP A 61 8.48 -6.52 -5.40
CA ASP A 61 7.36 -6.50 -6.34
C ASP A 61 6.05 -6.75 -5.59
N ALA A 62 5.08 -5.85 -5.78
CA ALA A 62 3.75 -5.98 -5.21
C ALA A 62 2.95 -7.16 -5.78
N MET A 63 3.37 -7.71 -6.92
CA MET A 63 2.78 -8.91 -7.51
C MET A 63 3.38 -10.22 -6.97
N ASP A 64 4.37 -10.13 -6.08
CA ASP A 64 4.98 -11.29 -5.43
C ASP A 64 4.69 -11.33 -3.93
N GLN A 65 4.07 -12.42 -3.48
CA GLN A 65 3.71 -12.59 -2.07
C GLN A 65 4.93 -12.50 -1.15
N ALA A 66 6.01 -13.18 -1.50
CA ALA A 66 7.21 -13.22 -0.68
C ALA A 66 7.85 -11.83 -0.54
N SER A 67 7.85 -11.04 -1.63
CA SER A 67 8.28 -9.64 -1.61
C SER A 67 7.45 -8.79 -0.68
N VAL A 68 6.12 -8.88 -0.76
CA VAL A 68 5.21 -8.04 0.05
C VAL A 68 5.29 -8.42 1.53
N GLU A 69 5.26 -9.70 1.85
CA GLU A 69 5.37 -10.16 3.24
C GLU A 69 6.78 -9.88 3.80
N GLY A 70 7.81 -10.13 3.00
CA GLY A 70 9.20 -9.83 3.36
C GLY A 70 9.48 -8.35 3.56
N PHE A 71 8.80 -7.47 2.83
CA PHE A 71 8.87 -6.02 3.06
C PHE A 71 8.37 -5.63 4.45
N VAL A 72 7.24 -6.17 4.89
CA VAL A 72 6.70 -5.91 6.23
C VAL A 72 7.66 -6.44 7.30
N ASP A 73 8.20 -7.64 7.09
CA ASP A 73 9.16 -8.25 8.03
C ASP A 73 10.46 -7.46 8.14
N GLN A 74 11.03 -7.03 7.02
CA GLN A 74 12.25 -6.24 7.00
C GLN A 74 12.04 -4.86 7.63
N THR A 75 10.84 -4.26 7.47
CA THR A 75 10.46 -3.03 8.17
C THR A 75 10.47 -3.25 9.68
N ALA A 76 9.83 -4.34 10.14
CA ALA A 76 9.82 -4.69 11.56
C ALA A 76 11.22 -5.01 12.11
N ALA A 77 12.04 -5.73 11.34
CA ALA A 77 13.41 -6.06 11.74
C ALA A 77 14.31 -4.81 11.86
N HIS A 78 14.14 -3.83 10.96
CA HIS A 78 14.95 -2.62 10.95
C HIS A 78 14.55 -1.62 12.05
N PHE A 79 13.25 -1.38 12.22
CA PHE A 79 12.74 -0.37 13.16
C PHE A 79 12.21 -0.95 14.48
N GLY A 80 12.17 -2.27 14.64
CA GLY A 80 11.69 -2.96 15.83
C GLY A 80 10.17 -3.20 15.87
N ARG A 81 9.39 -2.58 14.96
CA ARG A 81 7.91 -2.69 14.93
C ARG A 81 7.32 -2.22 13.60
N VAL A 82 6.03 -2.45 13.40
CA VAL A 82 5.23 -1.83 12.32
C VAL A 82 3.96 -1.26 12.92
N ASP A 83 3.83 0.06 12.91
CA ASP A 83 2.65 0.75 13.43
C ASP A 83 1.62 1.01 12.34
N ILE A 84 2.08 1.41 11.15
CA ILE A 84 1.21 1.85 10.06
C ILE A 84 1.59 1.08 8.80
N LEU A 85 0.59 0.53 8.11
CA LEU A 85 0.75 -0.04 6.77
C LEU A 85 -0.07 0.76 5.78
N ILE A 86 0.57 1.19 4.70
CA ILE A 86 -0.09 1.79 3.54
C ILE A 86 0.03 0.83 2.37
N ASN A 87 -1.07 0.16 2.05
CA ASN A 87 -1.19 -0.62 0.82
C ASN A 87 -1.53 0.33 -0.33
N ASN A 88 -0.48 0.86 -0.98
CA ASN A 88 -0.62 1.84 -2.06
C ASN A 88 -0.25 1.28 -3.42
N ALA A 89 0.63 0.28 -3.50
CA ALA A 89 0.98 -0.33 -4.77
C ALA A 89 -0.25 -0.88 -5.51
N GLY A 90 -0.35 -0.59 -6.80
CA GLY A 90 -1.45 -0.99 -7.64
C GLY A 90 -1.55 -0.12 -8.89
N GLY A 91 -2.43 -0.50 -9.81
CA GLY A 91 -2.65 0.24 -11.05
C GLY A 91 -3.82 -0.32 -11.84
N ALA A 92 -4.20 0.40 -12.90
CA ALA A 92 -5.37 0.06 -13.72
C ALA A 92 -5.17 -1.21 -14.57
N GLY A 93 -3.91 -1.58 -14.86
CA GLY A 93 -3.63 -2.65 -15.82
C GLY A 93 -4.06 -2.26 -17.24
N ASP A 94 -4.49 -3.24 -18.02
CA ASP A 94 -4.97 -3.04 -19.38
C ASP A 94 -6.34 -2.35 -19.40
N LEU A 95 -6.44 -1.33 -20.25
CA LEU A 95 -7.68 -0.58 -20.47
C LEU A 95 -8.39 -1.13 -21.70
N GLN A 96 -9.26 -2.11 -21.51
CA GLN A 96 -9.96 -2.78 -22.59
C GLN A 96 -11.46 -2.93 -22.31
N PRO A 97 -12.31 -2.93 -23.38
CA PRO A 97 -13.70 -3.36 -23.23
C PRO A 97 -13.78 -4.76 -22.64
N THR A 98 -14.77 -5.02 -21.81
CA THR A 98 -14.93 -6.32 -21.13
C THR A 98 -14.97 -7.51 -22.12
N ILE A 99 -15.53 -7.31 -23.31
CA ILE A 99 -15.61 -8.37 -24.33
C ILE A 99 -14.24 -8.81 -24.87
N SER A 100 -13.21 -7.97 -24.77
CA SER A 100 -11.84 -8.24 -25.25
C SER A 100 -10.81 -8.35 -24.13
N LEU A 101 -11.22 -8.15 -22.88
CA LEU A 101 -10.32 -8.30 -21.74
C LEU A 101 -10.02 -9.79 -21.52
N SER A 102 -8.74 -10.16 -21.53
CA SER A 102 -8.33 -11.53 -21.28
C SER A 102 -8.39 -11.90 -19.79
N ASP A 103 -8.48 -13.21 -19.52
CA ASP A 103 -8.41 -13.74 -18.15
C ASP A 103 -7.07 -13.38 -17.50
N GLU A 104 -5.97 -13.44 -18.26
CA GLU A 104 -4.62 -13.11 -17.77
C GLU A 104 -4.54 -11.65 -17.32
N SER A 105 -5.03 -10.71 -18.14
CA SER A 105 -5.04 -9.27 -17.77
C SER A 105 -5.94 -9.01 -16.57
N PHE A 106 -7.07 -9.71 -16.45
CA PHE A 106 -7.95 -9.62 -15.30
C PHE A 106 -7.23 -10.12 -14.03
N ASP A 107 -6.62 -11.32 -14.11
CA ASP A 107 -5.91 -11.94 -12.98
C ASP A 107 -4.69 -11.10 -12.54
N GLU A 108 -3.92 -10.57 -13.49
CA GLU A 108 -2.80 -9.66 -13.17
C GLU A 108 -3.28 -8.41 -12.43
N CYS A 109 -4.38 -7.80 -12.87
CA CYS A 109 -4.95 -6.64 -12.20
C CYS A 109 -5.42 -6.99 -10.78
N MET A 110 -6.07 -8.15 -10.60
CA MET A 110 -6.47 -8.64 -9.28
C MET A 110 -5.25 -8.93 -8.41
N LYS A 111 -4.23 -9.56 -8.94
CA LYS A 111 -2.99 -9.86 -8.21
C LYS A 111 -2.29 -8.59 -7.75
N TRP A 112 -2.11 -7.64 -8.66
CA TRP A 112 -1.43 -6.38 -8.36
C TRP A 112 -2.15 -5.52 -7.32
N ASN A 113 -3.47 -5.49 -7.33
CA ASN A 113 -4.26 -4.64 -6.43
C ASN A 113 -4.76 -5.39 -5.19
N VAL A 114 -5.47 -6.52 -5.37
CA VAL A 114 -6.18 -7.19 -4.27
C VAL A 114 -5.25 -8.09 -3.48
N TYR A 115 -4.52 -8.97 -4.17
CA TYR A 115 -3.63 -9.90 -3.47
C TYR A 115 -2.50 -9.18 -2.75
N SER A 116 -1.88 -8.16 -3.38
CA SER A 116 -0.85 -7.35 -2.73
C SER A 116 -1.35 -6.70 -1.44
N THR A 117 -2.54 -6.12 -1.48
CA THR A 117 -3.20 -5.52 -0.31
C THR A 117 -3.50 -6.57 0.76
N PHE A 118 -3.96 -7.76 0.36
CA PHE A 118 -4.25 -8.86 1.28
C PHE A 118 -2.98 -9.39 1.96
N TRP A 119 -1.92 -9.65 1.21
CA TRP A 119 -0.66 -10.15 1.76
C TRP A 119 -0.03 -9.17 2.75
N GLY A 120 0.05 -7.89 2.38
CA GLY A 120 0.55 -6.84 3.27
C GLY A 120 -0.28 -6.72 4.54
N THR A 121 -1.60 -6.66 4.40
CA THR A 121 -2.54 -6.59 5.53
C THR A 121 -2.36 -7.78 6.47
N ARG A 122 -2.41 -9.00 5.93
CA ARG A 122 -2.25 -10.24 6.70
C ARG A 122 -0.92 -10.27 7.45
N ARG A 123 0.16 -9.84 6.80
CA ARG A 123 1.49 -9.85 7.43
C ARG A 123 1.62 -8.79 8.50
N ALA A 124 1.16 -7.56 8.26
CA ALA A 124 1.20 -6.47 9.24
C ALA A 124 0.36 -6.76 10.48
N LEU A 125 -0.78 -7.42 10.32
CA LEU A 125 -1.64 -7.81 11.45
C LEU A 125 -0.93 -8.71 12.46
N LYS A 126 0.05 -9.54 12.07
CA LYS A 126 0.82 -10.35 13.02
C LYS A 126 1.55 -9.46 14.03
N TYR A 127 2.17 -8.38 13.58
CA TYR A 127 2.87 -7.42 14.44
C TYR A 127 1.90 -6.53 15.22
N MET A 128 0.86 -6.05 14.53
CA MET A 128 -0.10 -5.11 15.12
C MET A 128 -0.96 -5.74 16.22
N THR A 129 -1.32 -7.02 16.09
CA THR A 129 -2.08 -7.72 17.12
C THR A 129 -1.25 -7.97 18.38
N GLU A 130 0.03 -8.34 18.23
CA GLU A 130 0.94 -8.52 19.37
C GLU A 130 1.14 -7.22 20.17
N GLN A 131 1.20 -6.07 19.49
CA GLN A 131 1.34 -4.76 20.14
C GLN A 131 0.01 -4.10 20.52
N SER A 132 -1.15 -4.73 20.21
CA SER A 132 -2.51 -4.21 20.42
C SER A 132 -2.72 -2.80 19.88
N TRP A 133 -2.08 -2.48 18.77
CA TRP A 133 -2.16 -1.19 18.09
C TRP A 133 -1.75 -1.30 16.62
N GLY A 134 -2.50 -0.66 15.74
CA GLY A 134 -2.14 -0.62 14.32
C GLY A 134 -3.06 0.28 13.50
N ARG A 135 -2.54 0.75 12.35
CA ARG A 135 -3.29 1.53 11.36
C ARG A 135 -3.00 0.97 9.97
N ILE A 136 -4.00 0.45 9.32
CA ILE A 136 -3.90 -0.02 7.94
C ILE A 136 -4.72 0.91 7.06
N ILE A 137 -4.10 1.43 6.01
CA ILE A 137 -4.75 2.31 5.03
C ILE A 137 -4.55 1.69 3.65
N ASN A 138 -5.66 1.35 3.01
CA ASN A 138 -5.69 0.79 1.67
C ASN A 138 -6.00 1.88 0.65
N ILE A 139 -5.13 2.09 -0.32
CA ILE A 139 -5.38 3.05 -1.40
C ILE A 139 -6.25 2.37 -2.46
N SER A 140 -7.54 2.64 -2.35
CA SER A 140 -8.55 2.23 -3.32
C SER A 140 -8.62 3.24 -4.49
N SER A 141 -9.80 3.58 -4.94
CA SER A 141 -10.06 4.55 -6.00
C SER A 141 -11.54 5.00 -5.94
N MET A 142 -11.88 6.07 -6.61
CA MET A 142 -13.28 6.37 -6.95
C MET A 142 -13.94 5.21 -7.71
N GLU A 143 -13.19 4.48 -8.54
CA GLU A 143 -13.64 3.26 -9.22
C GLU A 143 -13.94 2.10 -8.25
N GLY A 144 -13.56 2.18 -6.99
CA GLY A 144 -14.04 1.30 -5.92
C GLY A 144 -15.44 1.63 -5.41
N LYS A 145 -16.05 2.70 -5.90
CA LYS A 145 -17.42 3.14 -5.58
C LYS A 145 -18.31 3.28 -6.82
N HIS A 146 -17.71 3.43 -8.00
CA HIS A 146 -18.38 3.64 -9.27
C HIS A 146 -17.84 2.67 -10.31
N GLY A 147 -18.48 2.59 -11.47
CA GLY A 147 -17.99 1.87 -12.64
C GLY A 147 -17.57 2.86 -13.73
N LYS A 148 -16.59 2.48 -14.54
CA LYS A 148 -16.14 3.26 -15.70
C LYS A 148 -15.86 2.32 -16.88
N PRO A 149 -16.26 2.68 -18.09
CA PRO A 149 -15.94 1.89 -19.29
C PRO A 149 -14.45 1.55 -19.36
N VAL A 150 -14.11 0.40 -19.89
CA VAL A 150 -12.77 -0.16 -20.11
C VAL A 150 -11.93 -0.40 -18.82
N LEU A 151 -12.52 -0.24 -17.64
CA LEU A 151 -11.86 -0.44 -16.35
C LEU A 151 -12.44 -1.64 -15.56
N THR A 152 -12.99 -2.64 -16.22
CA THR A 152 -13.68 -3.75 -15.53
C THR A 152 -12.82 -4.43 -14.48
N ALA A 153 -11.60 -4.86 -14.81
CA ALA A 153 -10.68 -5.50 -13.85
C ALA A 153 -10.32 -4.55 -12.69
N TYR A 154 -9.96 -3.32 -13.00
CA TYR A 154 -9.58 -2.33 -11.99
C TYR A 154 -10.74 -1.95 -11.06
N THR A 155 -11.92 -1.69 -11.62
CA THR A 155 -13.15 -1.42 -10.86
C THR A 155 -13.47 -2.58 -9.92
N THR A 156 -13.40 -3.81 -10.42
CA THR A 156 -13.60 -5.02 -9.62
C THR A 156 -12.59 -5.10 -8.48
N ALA A 157 -11.30 -4.90 -8.77
CA ALA A 157 -10.24 -4.93 -7.78
C ALA A 157 -10.42 -3.85 -6.69
N LYS A 158 -10.78 -2.63 -7.06
CA LYS A 158 -10.95 -1.54 -6.10
C LYS A 158 -12.23 -1.69 -5.24
N HIS A 159 -13.30 -2.28 -5.77
CA HIS A 159 -14.45 -2.70 -4.98
C HIS A 159 -14.09 -3.83 -4.00
N ALA A 160 -13.30 -4.82 -4.45
CA ALA A 160 -12.82 -5.89 -3.58
C ALA A 160 -11.99 -5.36 -2.40
N ILE A 161 -11.09 -4.39 -2.63
CA ILE A 161 -10.32 -3.71 -1.57
C ILE A 161 -11.25 -3.04 -0.56
N ASN A 162 -12.30 -2.34 -1.01
CA ASN A 162 -13.25 -1.71 -0.12
C ASN A 162 -14.05 -2.73 0.71
N GLY A 163 -14.40 -3.87 0.12
CA GLY A 163 -15.05 -4.99 0.81
C GLY A 163 -14.14 -5.59 1.88
N MET A 164 -12.89 -5.92 1.49
CA MET A 164 -11.87 -6.47 2.39
C MET A 164 -11.58 -5.51 3.56
N THR A 165 -11.44 -4.21 3.29
CA THR A 165 -11.24 -3.17 4.31
C THR A 165 -12.32 -3.23 5.40
N LYS A 166 -13.59 -3.32 5.00
CA LYS A 166 -14.71 -3.39 5.95
C LYS A 166 -14.71 -4.68 6.77
N SER A 167 -14.38 -5.80 6.14
CA SER A 167 -14.32 -7.10 6.82
C SER A 167 -13.21 -7.11 7.87
N VAL A 168 -11.98 -6.78 7.47
CA VAL A 168 -10.83 -6.77 8.36
C VAL A 168 -10.98 -5.74 9.49
N ALA A 169 -11.56 -4.56 9.22
CA ALA A 169 -11.82 -3.56 10.25
C ALA A 169 -12.72 -4.08 11.38
N ARG A 170 -13.74 -4.89 11.04
CA ARG A 170 -14.62 -5.53 12.04
C ARG A 170 -13.93 -6.65 12.82
N GLU A 171 -13.04 -7.38 12.15
CA GLU A 171 -12.29 -8.49 12.72
C GLU A 171 -11.31 -8.04 13.80
N VAL A 172 -10.62 -6.91 13.58
CA VAL A 172 -9.53 -6.44 14.46
C VAL A 172 -9.85 -5.19 15.28
N GLY A 173 -11.04 -4.61 15.12
CA GLY A 173 -11.39 -3.32 15.73
C GLY A 173 -11.30 -3.29 17.26
N THR A 174 -11.59 -4.41 17.94
CA THR A 174 -11.47 -4.54 19.41
C THR A 174 -10.03 -4.68 19.89
N GLN A 175 -9.07 -4.84 18.97
CA GLN A 175 -7.64 -5.03 19.27
C GLN A 175 -6.83 -3.73 19.13
N GLY A 176 -7.48 -2.57 19.11
CA GLY A 176 -6.80 -1.28 18.97
C GLY A 176 -6.30 -0.99 17.53
N ILE A 177 -6.71 -1.81 16.55
CA ILE A 177 -6.31 -1.70 15.16
C ILE A 177 -7.45 -1.10 14.33
N THR A 178 -7.12 -0.13 13.45
CA THR A 178 -8.09 0.40 12.49
C THR A 178 -7.66 0.08 11.07
N VAL A 179 -8.64 -0.23 10.21
CA VAL A 179 -8.42 -0.49 8.78
C VAL A 179 -9.36 0.40 7.98
N ASN A 180 -8.80 1.24 7.13
CA ASN A 180 -9.55 2.23 6.35
C ASN A 180 -9.13 2.18 4.87
N ALA A 181 -10.00 2.66 4.00
CA ALA A 181 -9.70 2.86 2.58
C ALA A 181 -9.79 4.35 2.22
N ILE A 182 -8.81 4.81 1.44
CA ILE A 182 -8.88 6.10 0.76
C ILE A 182 -9.24 5.83 -0.69
N CYS A 183 -10.19 6.58 -1.23
CA CYS A 183 -10.67 6.45 -2.60
C CYS A 183 -10.33 7.72 -3.40
N PRO A 184 -9.08 7.89 -3.86
CA PRO A 184 -8.69 9.06 -4.62
C PRO A 184 -9.43 9.16 -5.95
N GLY A 185 -9.66 10.39 -6.40
CA GLY A 185 -9.98 10.68 -7.80
C GLY A 185 -8.72 10.70 -8.66
N LEU A 186 -8.75 11.50 -9.74
CA LEU A 186 -7.58 11.72 -10.56
C LEU A 186 -6.55 12.55 -9.78
N VAL A 187 -5.38 11.97 -9.58
CA VAL A 187 -4.22 12.66 -8.99
C VAL A 187 -3.13 12.75 -10.04
N ILE A 188 -2.71 13.97 -10.36
CA ILE A 188 -1.60 14.20 -11.29
C ILE A 188 -0.31 13.86 -10.56
N THR A 189 0.47 12.95 -11.12
CA THR A 189 1.73 12.47 -10.56
C THR A 189 2.76 12.27 -11.67
N ASP A 190 4.03 12.17 -11.30
CA ASP A 190 5.15 11.97 -12.24
C ASP A 190 5.33 10.48 -12.65
N ILE A 191 4.24 9.70 -12.61
CA ILE A 191 4.24 8.28 -12.99
C ILE A 191 3.72 8.12 -14.40
#